data_5e4790d62b980fa61d70b6fd6e169ed0
#
_entry.id   5e4790d62b980fa61d70b6fd6e169ed0
#
_cell.length_a   1.000
_cell.length_b   1.000
_cell.length_c   1.000
_cell.angle_alpha   90.00
_cell.angle_beta   90.00
_cell.angle_gamma   90.00
#
_symmetry.space_group_name_H-M   'P 1'
#
loop_
_entity.id
_entity.type
_entity.pdbx_description
1 polymer ?
#
loop_
_entity_poly.entity_id
_entity_poly.type
_entity_poly.pdbx_seq_one_letter_code
_entity_poly.pdbx_strand_id
1 'polypeptide(L)'
;IEARITNGEHDILLGTYEGKSIRFSENNIRASGRKTMGVKGITLSSKEDYVIGMLVVRREGTILVATEKGMGKRTDVIQYRTQTRGGKGVMTMRCTDKTGKMVNIMEVVDSDDLIVITDSGVLMRQPVAAIRTIGRVTQGVKLVKLDDGASISSITRVISEDAATSKEKVEDNQISIDDTAPRAGEE
;
A
#
# COMPACT_ATOMS: atom_id res chain seq x y z
N ILE A 1 -11.26 -8.49 -4.37
CA ILE A 1 -11.34 -7.60 -5.54
C ILE A 1 -11.11 -6.18 -5.05
N GLU A 2 -10.24 -5.45 -5.71
CA GLU A 2 -9.88 -4.09 -5.35
C GLU A 2 -9.99 -3.17 -6.58
N ALA A 3 -10.43 -1.93 -6.37
CA ALA A 3 -10.49 -0.88 -7.38
C ALA A 3 -9.89 0.41 -6.81
N ARG A 4 -9.14 1.13 -7.62
CA ARG A 4 -8.50 2.41 -7.25
C ARG A 4 -8.65 3.41 -8.38
N ILE A 5 -8.89 4.66 -8.03
CA ILE A 5 -8.88 5.78 -8.97
C ILE A 5 -7.43 6.25 -9.11
N THR A 6 -7.00 6.50 -10.35
CA THR A 6 -5.68 7.04 -10.69
C THR A 6 -5.82 8.25 -11.60
N ASN A 7 -4.74 9.00 -11.81
CA ASN A 7 -4.74 10.23 -12.60
C ASN A 7 -3.93 10.15 -13.91
N GLY A 8 -3.38 8.98 -14.25
CA GLY A 8 -2.53 8.78 -15.43
C GLY A 8 -1.02 8.87 -15.17
N GLU A 9 -0.60 9.22 -13.96
CA GLU A 9 0.82 9.44 -13.62
C GLU A 9 1.32 8.53 -12.49
N HIS A 10 0.46 7.67 -11.96
CA HIS A 10 0.81 6.83 -10.81
C HIS A 10 1.48 5.52 -11.21
N ASP A 11 2.26 4.99 -10.28
CA ASP A 11 2.70 3.60 -10.29
C ASP A 11 1.72 2.72 -9.50
N ILE A 12 1.50 1.54 -10.03
CA ILE A 12 0.73 0.47 -9.38
C ILE A 12 1.71 -0.54 -8.79
N LEU A 13 1.45 -0.98 -7.57
CA LEU A 13 2.20 -2.05 -6.93
C LEU A 13 1.25 -3.18 -6.55
N LEU A 14 1.54 -4.40 -7.02
CA LEU A 14 0.83 -5.63 -6.66
C LEU A 14 1.69 -6.44 -5.72
N GLY A 15 1.10 -7.00 -4.67
CA GLY A 15 1.75 -7.95 -3.76
C GLY A 15 1.15 -9.34 -3.87
N THR A 16 1.97 -10.39 -3.71
CA THR A 16 1.52 -11.78 -3.76
C THR A 16 1.68 -12.49 -2.43
N TYR A 17 0.89 -13.53 -2.23
CA TYR A 17 0.86 -14.38 -1.04
C TYR A 17 2.23 -14.98 -0.72
N GLU A 18 3.01 -15.38 -1.73
CA GLU A 18 4.35 -15.97 -1.56
C GLU A 18 5.47 -14.93 -1.36
N GLY A 19 5.14 -13.66 -1.16
CA GLY A 19 6.13 -12.65 -0.75
C GLY A 19 6.78 -11.88 -1.89
N LYS A 20 6.22 -11.89 -3.10
CA LYS A 20 6.68 -11.08 -4.22
C LYS A 20 5.82 -9.85 -4.43
N SER A 21 6.38 -8.87 -5.12
CA SER A 21 5.64 -7.72 -5.62
C SER A 21 6.19 -7.24 -6.95
N ILE A 22 5.34 -6.54 -7.71
CA ILE A 22 5.73 -5.86 -8.93
C ILE A 22 5.20 -4.42 -8.90
N ARG A 23 6.07 -3.47 -9.23
CA ARG A 23 5.73 -2.06 -9.42
C ARG A 23 5.83 -1.74 -10.91
N PHE A 24 4.81 -1.12 -11.47
CA PHE A 24 4.77 -0.69 -12.86
C PHE A 24 3.92 0.57 -13.01
N SER A 25 4.22 1.37 -14.04
CA SER A 25 3.39 2.56 -14.36
C SER A 25 1.99 2.13 -14.80
N GLU A 26 0.97 2.85 -14.35
CA GLU A 26 -0.40 2.64 -14.81
C GLU A 26 -0.56 2.79 -16.33
N ASN A 27 0.32 3.56 -16.99
CA ASN A 27 0.37 3.69 -18.44
C ASN A 27 0.71 2.38 -19.18
N ASN A 28 1.18 1.36 -18.48
CA ASN A 28 1.31 0.00 -19.03
C ASN A 28 -0.05 -0.70 -19.19
N ILE A 29 -1.14 -0.10 -18.70
CA ILE A 29 -2.50 -0.61 -18.81
C ILE A 29 -3.28 0.30 -19.74
N ARG A 30 -3.59 -0.16 -20.95
CA ARG A 30 -4.45 0.63 -21.84
C ARG A 30 -5.90 0.63 -21.34
N ALA A 31 -6.60 1.73 -21.55
CA ALA A 31 -8.04 1.81 -21.32
C ALA A 31 -8.77 0.71 -22.13
N SER A 32 -9.69 0.03 -21.47
CA SER A 32 -10.38 -1.14 -22.02
C SER A 32 -11.87 -1.07 -21.70
N GLY A 33 -12.69 -1.57 -22.61
CA GLY A 33 -14.14 -1.66 -22.41
C GLY A 33 -14.54 -2.74 -21.40
N ARG A 34 -15.78 -2.70 -20.94
CA ARG A 34 -16.33 -3.61 -19.92
C ARG A 34 -16.27 -5.12 -20.27
N LYS A 35 -16.28 -5.45 -21.56
CA LYS A 35 -16.30 -6.85 -22.05
C LYS A 35 -14.89 -7.44 -22.27
N THR A 36 -13.82 -6.78 -21.83
CA THR A 36 -12.47 -7.29 -22.00
C THR A 36 -12.08 -8.24 -20.86
N MET A 37 -11.23 -9.21 -21.17
CA MET A 37 -10.70 -10.17 -20.17
C MET A 37 -9.66 -9.58 -19.22
N GLY A 38 -9.31 -8.28 -19.37
CA GLY A 38 -8.26 -7.64 -18.62
C GLY A 38 -6.85 -8.02 -19.10
N VAL A 39 -5.85 -7.69 -18.31
CA VAL A 39 -4.43 -7.90 -18.65
C VAL A 39 -3.66 -8.46 -17.44
N LYS A 40 -2.65 -9.27 -17.71
CA LYS A 40 -1.80 -9.85 -16.67
C LYS A 40 -1.02 -8.77 -15.92
N GLY A 41 -1.20 -8.65 -14.61
CA GLY A 41 -0.47 -7.73 -13.74
C GLY A 41 0.91 -8.26 -13.33
N ILE A 42 0.96 -9.50 -12.85
CA ILE A 42 2.16 -10.19 -12.36
C ILE A 42 2.16 -11.66 -12.80
N THR A 43 3.33 -12.25 -12.93
CA THR A 43 3.50 -13.71 -13.08
C THR A 43 3.72 -14.31 -11.70
N LEU A 44 2.79 -15.15 -11.26
CA LEU A 44 2.80 -15.82 -9.96
C LEU A 44 3.93 -16.85 -9.85
N SER A 45 4.35 -17.15 -8.65
CA SER A 45 5.48 -18.05 -8.34
C SER A 45 5.11 -19.52 -8.47
N SER A 46 3.90 -19.87 -8.06
CA SER A 46 3.36 -21.23 -8.06
C SER A 46 1.86 -21.21 -8.38
N LYS A 47 1.21 -22.38 -8.34
CA LYS A 47 -0.25 -22.47 -8.50
C LYS A 47 -1.00 -22.05 -7.24
N GLU A 48 -0.37 -22.13 -6.08
CA GLU A 48 -0.91 -21.70 -4.80
C GLU A 48 -0.71 -20.20 -4.54
N ASP A 49 0.14 -19.51 -5.35
CA ASP A 49 0.39 -18.08 -5.21
C ASP A 49 -0.77 -17.27 -5.82
N TYR A 50 -1.11 -16.17 -5.19
CA TYR A 50 -2.16 -15.24 -5.67
C TYR A 50 -1.88 -13.82 -5.23
N VAL A 51 -2.53 -12.85 -5.86
CA VAL A 51 -2.41 -11.44 -5.51
C VAL A 51 -3.23 -11.18 -4.24
N ILE A 52 -2.58 -10.68 -3.20
CA ILE A 52 -3.20 -10.36 -1.91
C ILE A 52 -3.63 -8.90 -1.79
N GLY A 53 -3.08 -8.02 -2.61
CA GLY A 53 -3.43 -6.60 -2.60
C GLY A 53 -2.81 -5.83 -3.72
N MET A 54 -3.42 -4.67 -3.98
CA MET A 54 -2.99 -3.68 -4.95
C MET A 54 -2.94 -2.31 -4.26
N LEU A 55 -1.91 -1.54 -4.53
CA LEU A 55 -1.86 -0.15 -4.09
C LEU A 55 -1.42 0.77 -5.24
N VAL A 56 -1.85 2.01 -5.15
CA VAL A 56 -1.39 3.11 -6.01
C VAL A 56 -0.35 3.87 -5.20
N VAL A 57 0.86 3.98 -5.73
CA VAL A 57 1.95 4.73 -5.09
C VAL A 57 1.66 6.22 -5.29
N ARG A 58 1.26 6.90 -4.23
CA ARG A 58 0.83 8.31 -4.26
C ARG A 58 1.67 9.23 -3.38
N ARG A 59 2.35 8.67 -2.38
CA ARG A 59 3.05 9.43 -1.34
C ARG A 59 4.52 9.02 -1.29
N GLU A 60 5.35 9.92 -0.82
CA GLU A 60 6.71 9.60 -0.41
C GLU A 60 6.67 8.87 0.94
N GLY A 61 6.19 7.64 0.90
CA GLY A 61 5.98 6.81 2.07
C GLY A 61 6.77 5.51 2.00
N THR A 62 6.40 4.60 2.86
CA THR A 62 6.95 3.25 2.89
C THR A 62 5.89 2.22 2.54
N ILE A 63 6.31 1.10 2.00
CA ILE A 63 5.46 -0.06 1.77
C ILE A 63 5.52 -0.94 3.00
N LEU A 64 4.39 -1.04 3.70
CA LEU A 64 4.20 -1.97 4.80
C LEU A 64 3.73 -3.31 4.25
N VAL A 65 4.34 -4.38 4.73
CA VAL A 65 3.89 -5.75 4.50
C VAL A 65 3.72 -6.46 5.83
N ALA A 66 2.71 -7.33 5.90
CA ALA A 66 2.45 -8.17 7.06
C ALA A 66 2.18 -9.61 6.64
N THR A 67 2.50 -10.55 7.53
CA THR A 67 2.36 -11.98 7.30
C THR A 67 1.49 -12.64 8.36
N GLU A 68 0.98 -13.83 8.06
CA GLU A 68 0.09 -14.63 8.90
C GLU A 68 0.56 -14.73 10.35
N LYS A 69 1.85 -14.98 10.55
CA LYS A 69 2.43 -15.24 11.90
C LYS A 69 2.90 -13.97 12.63
N GLY A 70 2.28 -12.82 12.32
CA GLY A 70 2.52 -11.59 13.05
C GLY A 70 3.84 -10.89 12.74
N MET A 71 4.55 -11.29 11.68
CA MET A 71 5.75 -10.60 11.23
C MET A 71 5.40 -9.57 10.19
N GLY A 72 6.19 -8.50 10.11
CA GLY A 72 6.04 -7.49 9.08
C GLY A 72 7.16 -6.48 9.08
N LYS A 73 7.07 -5.52 8.20
CA LYS A 73 8.07 -4.46 8.05
C LYS A 73 7.57 -3.33 7.17
N ARG A 74 8.28 -2.22 7.25
CA ARG A 74 8.19 -1.15 6.25
C ARG A 74 9.44 -1.18 5.36
N THR A 75 9.29 -0.81 4.12
CA THR A 75 10.42 -0.69 3.16
C THR A 75 10.19 0.53 2.30
N ASP A 76 11.21 1.34 2.07
CA ASP A 76 11.10 2.53 1.22
C ASP A 76 10.62 2.16 -0.18
N VAL A 77 9.70 2.95 -0.72
CA VAL A 77 9.14 2.79 -2.08
C VAL A 77 10.25 2.73 -3.13
N ILE A 78 11.34 3.48 -2.96
CA ILE A 78 12.46 3.53 -3.90
C ILE A 78 13.14 2.17 -4.11
N GLN A 79 13.05 1.26 -3.12
CA GLN A 79 13.59 -0.10 -3.25
C GLN A 79 12.76 -0.99 -4.18
N TYR A 80 11.56 -0.57 -4.55
CA TYR A 80 10.69 -1.25 -5.51
C TYR A 80 10.87 -0.61 -6.89
N ARG A 81 11.85 -1.09 -7.64
CA ARG A 81 12.10 -0.60 -9.01
C ARG A 81 10.87 -0.75 -9.89
N THR A 82 10.59 0.23 -10.71
CA THR A 82 9.55 0.15 -11.74
C THR A 82 9.94 -0.88 -12.80
N GLN A 83 9.01 -1.73 -13.21
CA GLN A 83 9.19 -2.83 -14.16
C GLN A 83 8.08 -2.81 -15.21
N THR A 84 8.24 -3.58 -16.27
CA THR A 84 7.14 -3.84 -17.20
C THR A 84 6.11 -4.77 -16.53
N ARG A 85 4.82 -4.46 -16.70
CA ARG A 85 3.71 -5.27 -16.21
C ARG A 85 3.81 -6.72 -16.68
N GLY A 86 3.31 -7.65 -15.85
CA GLY A 86 3.27 -9.08 -16.17
C GLY A 86 4.55 -9.85 -15.89
N GLY A 87 5.62 -9.18 -15.43
CA GLY A 87 6.87 -9.81 -15.01
C GLY A 87 6.72 -10.64 -13.72
N LYS A 88 7.81 -11.32 -13.32
CA LYS A 88 7.89 -12.14 -12.09
C LYS A 88 7.97 -11.30 -10.79
N GLY A 89 8.13 -9.98 -10.92
CA GLY A 89 8.31 -9.08 -9.77
C GLY A 89 9.65 -9.27 -9.05
N VAL A 90 9.71 -8.72 -7.84
CA VAL A 90 10.86 -8.81 -6.92
C VAL A 90 10.42 -9.35 -5.57
N MET A 91 11.34 -9.93 -4.83
CA MET A 91 11.06 -10.37 -3.46
C MET A 91 10.78 -9.15 -2.58
N THR A 92 9.66 -9.16 -1.91
CA THR A 92 9.20 -8.14 -0.96
C THR A 92 9.38 -8.60 0.47
N MET A 93 9.04 -9.84 0.76
CA MET A 93 9.16 -10.47 2.07
C MET A 93 9.72 -11.88 1.89
N ARG A 94 10.66 -12.27 2.75
CA ARG A 94 11.09 -13.66 2.80
C ARG A 94 10.09 -14.45 3.63
N CYS A 95 9.16 -15.11 2.97
CA CYS A 95 8.20 -16.02 3.60
C CYS A 95 8.89 -17.34 3.97
N THR A 96 8.76 -17.75 5.23
CA THR A 96 9.29 -18.98 5.81
C THR A 96 8.26 -19.56 6.78
N ASP A 97 8.47 -20.74 7.29
CA ASP A 97 7.60 -21.34 8.32
C ASP A 97 7.47 -20.45 9.58
N LYS A 98 8.51 -19.64 9.86
CA LYS A 98 8.50 -18.70 10.98
C LYS A 98 7.60 -17.48 10.72
N THR A 99 7.56 -17.00 9.51
CA THR A 99 6.80 -15.78 9.16
C THR A 99 5.39 -16.08 8.72
N GLY A 100 5.14 -17.24 8.16
CA GLY A 100 3.96 -17.52 7.35
C GLY A 100 4.02 -16.78 6.02
N LYS A 101 2.93 -16.75 5.30
CA LYS A 101 2.76 -16.08 4.01
C LYS A 101 2.32 -14.64 4.21
N MET A 102 2.43 -13.83 3.16
CA MET A 102 1.94 -12.44 3.21
C MET A 102 0.42 -12.38 3.20
N VAL A 103 -0.15 -11.58 4.10
CA VAL A 103 -1.61 -11.34 4.17
C VAL A 103 -2.00 -9.94 3.73
N ASN A 104 -1.08 -8.98 3.81
CA ASN A 104 -1.37 -7.61 3.41
C ASN A 104 -0.14 -6.87 2.88
N ILE A 105 -0.38 -5.91 1.99
CA ILE A 105 0.58 -4.94 1.48
C ILE A 105 -0.11 -3.59 1.32
N MET A 106 0.46 -2.52 1.88
CA MET A 106 -0.12 -1.18 1.82
C MET A 106 0.95 -0.09 1.86
N GLU A 107 0.62 1.09 1.34
CA GLU A 107 1.42 2.29 1.50
C GLU A 107 1.07 2.99 2.81
N VAL A 108 2.08 3.35 3.59
CA VAL A 108 1.94 4.02 4.89
C VAL A 108 2.94 5.15 5.06
N VAL A 109 2.59 6.13 5.90
CA VAL A 109 3.47 7.20 6.39
C VAL A 109 3.55 7.15 7.91
N ASP A 110 4.52 7.85 8.50
CA ASP A 110 4.78 7.80 9.95
C ASP A 110 3.58 8.28 10.80
N SER A 111 2.77 9.19 10.28
CA SER A 111 1.57 9.69 10.96
C SER A 111 0.36 8.75 10.91
N ASP A 112 0.44 7.66 10.15
CA ASP A 112 -0.65 6.68 10.10
C ASP A 112 -0.61 5.75 11.33
N ASP A 113 -1.76 5.17 11.67
CA ASP A 113 -1.88 4.05 12.60
C ASP A 113 -2.31 2.78 11.85
N LEU A 114 -1.97 1.64 12.43
CA LEU A 114 -2.45 0.34 11.98
C LEU A 114 -3.46 -0.24 12.96
N ILE A 115 -4.52 -0.81 12.42
CA ILE A 115 -5.38 -1.76 13.13
C ILE A 115 -5.07 -3.15 12.59
N VAL A 116 -4.68 -4.05 13.49
CA VAL A 116 -4.43 -5.45 13.21
C VAL A 116 -5.52 -6.28 13.84
N ILE A 117 -6.11 -7.19 13.08
CA ILE A 117 -7.17 -8.10 13.52
C ILE A 117 -6.68 -9.54 13.35
N THR A 118 -6.81 -10.33 14.40
CA THR A 118 -6.48 -11.76 14.39
C THR A 118 -7.71 -12.61 14.07
N ASP A 119 -7.50 -13.85 13.70
CA ASP A 119 -8.56 -14.86 13.50
C ASP A 119 -9.31 -15.19 14.79
N SER A 120 -8.66 -15.01 15.95
CA SER A 120 -9.28 -15.14 17.28
C SER A 120 -10.11 -13.92 17.69
N GLY A 121 -10.22 -12.89 16.83
CA GLY A 121 -11.00 -11.66 17.08
C GLY A 121 -10.29 -10.61 17.94
N VAL A 122 -9.01 -10.78 18.25
CA VAL A 122 -8.23 -9.74 18.94
C VAL A 122 -7.96 -8.59 17.98
N LEU A 123 -8.25 -7.38 18.44
CA LEU A 123 -8.00 -6.13 17.71
C LEU A 123 -6.91 -5.33 18.42
N MET A 124 -5.90 -4.90 17.68
CA MET A 124 -4.80 -4.08 18.18
C MET A 124 -4.58 -2.86 17.30
N ARG A 125 -4.35 -1.71 17.91
CA ARG A 125 -3.94 -0.47 17.24
C ARG A 125 -2.50 -0.14 17.62
N GLN A 126 -1.68 0.23 16.63
CA GLN A 126 -0.30 0.65 16.86
C GLN A 126 0.12 1.71 15.85
N PRO A 127 0.98 2.68 16.23
CA PRO A 127 1.47 3.69 15.32
C PRO A 127 2.43 3.08 14.29
N VAL A 128 2.31 3.50 13.04
CA VAL A 128 3.22 3.10 11.95
C VAL A 128 4.66 3.49 12.26
N ALA A 129 4.88 4.65 12.89
CA ALA A 129 6.22 5.11 13.29
C ALA A 129 6.99 4.13 14.18
N ALA A 130 6.29 3.29 14.96
CA ALA A 130 6.92 2.27 15.80
C ALA A 130 7.46 1.07 15.00
N ILE A 131 7.11 0.94 13.73
CA ILE A 131 7.52 -0.18 12.87
C ILE A 131 8.80 0.20 12.14
N ARG A 132 9.81 -0.65 12.25
CA ARG A 132 11.10 -0.45 11.61
C ARG A 132 11.02 -0.42 10.09
N THR A 133 11.69 0.56 9.46
CA THR A 133 11.95 0.57 8.01
C THR A 133 13.22 -0.25 7.74
N ILE A 134 13.11 -1.30 6.94
CA ILE A 134 14.20 -2.24 6.61
C ILE A 134 14.11 -2.71 5.16
N GLY A 135 15.18 -3.32 4.67
CA GLY A 135 15.28 -3.77 3.28
C GLY A 135 14.27 -4.85 2.88
N ARG A 136 13.98 -4.94 1.56
CA ARG A 136 12.98 -5.87 0.99
C ARG A 136 13.26 -7.34 1.31
N VAL A 137 14.50 -7.80 1.19
CA VAL A 137 14.87 -9.22 1.27
C VAL A 137 15.12 -9.62 2.73
N THR A 138 14.14 -9.42 3.61
CA THR A 138 14.22 -9.77 5.03
C THR A 138 12.95 -10.49 5.47
N GLN A 139 12.99 -11.12 6.64
CA GLN A 139 11.83 -11.75 7.30
C GLN A 139 10.98 -10.75 8.09
N GLY A 140 11.38 -9.48 8.13
CA GLY A 140 10.69 -8.47 8.92
C GLY A 140 10.99 -8.55 10.41
N VAL A 141 10.20 -7.83 11.18
CA VAL A 141 10.18 -7.79 12.64
C VAL A 141 8.82 -8.25 13.14
N LYS A 142 8.72 -8.59 14.42
CA LYS A 142 7.43 -8.92 15.03
C LYS A 142 6.59 -7.64 15.12
N LEU A 143 5.45 -7.61 14.43
CA LEU A 143 4.44 -6.55 14.53
C LEU A 143 3.52 -6.81 15.72
N VAL A 144 3.11 -8.06 15.87
CA VAL A 144 2.14 -8.50 16.88
C VAL A 144 2.64 -9.78 17.52
N LYS A 145 2.48 -9.89 18.84
CA LYS A 145 2.63 -11.17 19.55
C LYS A 145 1.30 -11.90 19.45
N LEU A 146 1.30 -12.98 18.70
CA LEU A 146 0.14 -13.86 18.56
C LEU A 146 0.20 -14.96 19.62
N ASP A 147 -0.97 -15.44 20.05
CA ASP A 147 -1.10 -16.65 20.83
C ASP A 147 -0.83 -17.88 19.98
N ASP A 148 -0.60 -19.03 20.60
CA ASP A 148 -0.32 -20.28 19.90
C ASP A 148 -1.47 -20.67 18.98
N GLY A 149 -1.15 -20.83 17.69
CA GLY A 149 -2.10 -21.18 16.65
C GLY A 149 -2.88 -19.99 16.06
N ALA A 150 -2.79 -18.79 16.63
CA ALA A 150 -3.44 -17.61 16.09
C ALA A 150 -2.70 -17.06 14.86
N SER A 151 -3.45 -16.45 13.96
CA SER A 151 -2.93 -15.78 12.76
C SER A 151 -3.54 -14.38 12.55
N ILE A 152 -2.81 -13.54 11.79
CA ILE A 152 -3.37 -12.25 11.35
C ILE A 152 -4.41 -12.53 10.27
N SER A 153 -5.64 -12.10 10.52
CA SER A 153 -6.75 -12.17 9.57
C SER A 153 -6.79 -10.96 8.65
N SER A 154 -6.60 -9.76 9.20
CA SER A 154 -6.66 -8.52 8.44
C SER A 154 -5.80 -7.43 9.06
N ILE A 155 -5.31 -6.51 8.22
CA ILE A 155 -4.66 -5.27 8.65
C ILE A 155 -5.25 -4.12 7.84
N THR A 156 -5.58 -3.04 8.52
CA THR A 156 -6.01 -1.80 7.88
C THR A 156 -5.24 -0.61 8.43
N ARG A 157 -5.14 0.43 7.61
CA ARG A 157 -4.56 1.71 7.98
C ARG A 157 -5.64 2.66 8.45
N VAL A 158 -5.34 3.40 9.50
CA VAL A 158 -6.14 4.54 9.97
C VAL A 158 -5.32 5.80 9.80
N ILE A 159 -5.89 6.78 9.12
CA ILE A 159 -5.29 8.12 9.03
C ILE A 159 -5.59 8.81 10.34
N SER A 160 -4.57 9.33 11.05
CA SER A 160 -4.81 10.11 12.28
C SER A 160 -5.50 11.43 11.94
N GLU A 161 -6.43 11.86 12.78
CA GLU A 161 -7.24 13.07 12.57
C GLU A 161 -6.38 14.34 12.47
N ASP A 162 -5.21 14.37 13.11
CA ASP A 162 -4.24 15.47 13.01
C ASP A 162 -3.72 15.70 11.59
N ALA A 163 -3.66 14.65 10.76
CA ALA A 163 -3.26 14.74 9.35
C ALA A 163 -4.44 15.14 8.43
N ALA A 164 -5.67 14.88 8.81
CA ALA A 164 -6.87 15.27 8.08
C ALA A 164 -7.13 16.78 8.20
N THR A 165 -7.02 17.33 9.40
CA THR A 165 -7.23 18.76 9.70
C THR A 165 -6.20 19.66 8.99
N SER A 166 -4.99 19.16 8.73
CA SER A 166 -3.96 19.91 8.01
C SER A 166 -4.25 20.03 6.51
N LYS A 167 -4.99 19.09 5.91
CA LYS A 167 -5.36 19.13 4.49
C LYS A 167 -6.55 20.04 4.22
N GLU A 168 -7.56 20.04 5.07
CA GLU A 168 -8.70 20.96 4.95
C GLU A 168 -8.27 22.43 5.07
N LYS A 169 -7.31 22.74 5.97
CA LYS A 169 -6.79 24.12 6.10
C LYS A 169 -5.96 24.59 4.90
N VAL A 170 -5.40 23.71 4.10
CA VAL A 170 -4.64 24.09 2.89
C VAL A 170 -5.58 24.31 1.72
N GLU A 171 -6.69 23.59 1.61
CA GLU A 171 -7.68 23.80 0.56
C GLU A 171 -8.51 25.08 0.79
N ASP A 172 -8.89 25.42 2.03
CA ASP A 172 -9.58 26.68 2.34
C ASP A 172 -8.72 27.93 2.10
N ASN A 173 -7.40 27.86 2.21
CA ASN A 173 -6.50 28.97 1.92
C ASN A 173 -6.23 29.21 0.43
N GLN A 174 -6.53 28.27 -0.45
CA GLN A 174 -6.36 28.46 -1.90
C GLN A 174 -7.57 29.08 -2.60
N ILE A 175 -8.74 29.11 -1.96
CA ILE A 175 -9.97 29.67 -2.56
C ILE A 175 -10.07 31.21 -2.34
N SER A 176 -9.22 31.81 -1.51
CA SER A 176 -9.36 33.22 -1.09
C SER A 176 -8.55 34.26 -1.88
N ILE A 177 -7.86 33.91 -2.96
CA ILE A 177 -6.91 34.84 -3.64
C ILE A 177 -7.37 35.33 -5.02
N ASP A 178 -8.54 34.93 -5.54
CA ASP A 178 -8.91 35.25 -6.94
C ASP A 178 -10.14 36.15 -7.12
N ASP A 179 -10.43 37.05 -6.16
CA ASP A 179 -11.55 37.98 -6.27
C ASP A 179 -11.17 39.46 -6.16
N THR A 180 -10.07 39.87 -6.85
CA THR A 180 -9.75 41.29 -7.07
C THR A 180 -9.22 41.54 -8.48
N ALA A 181 -10.08 41.41 -9.48
CA ALA A 181 -9.85 42.04 -10.79
C ALA A 181 -10.48 43.46 -10.81
N PRO A 182 -9.75 44.54 -11.13
CA PRO A 182 -10.30 45.86 -11.22
C PRO A 182 -11.16 45.98 -12.48
N ARG A 183 -12.41 46.46 -12.30
CA ARG A 183 -13.24 46.93 -13.40
C ARG A 183 -12.56 48.14 -14.03
N ALA A 184 -12.15 48.02 -15.29
CA ALA A 184 -11.79 49.16 -16.12
C ALA A 184 -13.06 49.95 -16.46
N GLY A 185 -13.04 51.25 -16.14
CA GLY A 185 -14.11 52.16 -16.40
C GLY A 185 -14.25 52.54 -17.88
N GLU A 186 -15.45 52.88 -18.23
CA GLU A 186 -15.85 53.52 -19.46
C GLU A 186 -15.21 54.92 -19.60
N GLU A 187 -14.67 55.19 -20.79
CA GLU A 187 -14.82 56.47 -21.53
C GLU A 187 -14.59 56.20 -23.02
#